data_c4bfbac98834d459dee48da28b345565
#
_entry.id   c4bfbac98834d459dee48da28b345565
#
_cell.length_a   1.000
_cell.length_b   1.000
_cell.length_c   1.000
_cell.angle_alpha   90.00
_cell.angle_beta   90.00
_cell.angle_gamma   90.00
#
_symmetry.space_group_name_H-M   'P 1'
#
loop_
_entity.id
_entity.type
_entity.pdbx_description
1 polymer ?
#
loop_
_entity_poly.entity_id
_entity_poly.type
_entity_poly.pdbx_seq_one_letter_code
_entity_poly.pdbx_strand_id
1 'polypeptide(L)'
;MKKNEDLDTERQRHGDARDALISLGTGGGAGADGEFTRSAATTIDGLETGVRILTATRLRQAQLQIARPDARVALCVPDAGESELDALKRAGGEQGVQWAVMSLHDAVEAGLGGLVAEAIDVGVLMPAPLQAAPAGWSIESAREREHDNQLTTDDVLLACEAAVAECLDGNVKAPVGCLATGTEVPAGGATGAGTAGAGTAVRVAVNALVTNGARTLRQRAAGRIEIQGVGTLTQAEELGRRAAQALLDAGAAGL
;
A
#
# COMPACT_ATOMS: atom_id res chain seq x y z
N MET A 1 -11.44 13.17 18.99
CA MET A 1 -10.16 12.47 19.20
C MET A 1 -10.30 10.95 19.37
N LYS A 2 -11.46 10.33 19.07
CA LYS A 2 -11.67 8.85 19.14
C LYS A 2 -11.67 8.13 17.77
N LYS A 3 -11.48 8.86 16.66
CA LYS A 3 -11.64 8.31 15.30
C LYS A 3 -10.38 7.72 14.68
N ASN A 4 -9.19 7.96 15.27
CA ASN A 4 -7.93 7.45 14.74
C ASN A 4 -7.48 6.12 15.39
N GLU A 5 -7.88 5.84 16.63
CA GLU A 5 -7.49 4.61 17.32
C GLU A 5 -8.15 3.36 16.74
N ASP A 6 -9.40 3.46 16.26
CA ASP A 6 -10.09 2.32 15.64
C ASP A 6 -9.54 1.98 14.25
N LEU A 7 -9.07 2.99 13.50
CA LEU A 7 -8.43 2.79 12.19
C LEU A 7 -7.02 2.18 12.32
N ASP A 8 -6.30 2.47 13.40
CA ASP A 8 -4.98 1.87 13.66
C ASP A 8 -5.09 0.40 14.07
N THR A 9 -6.14 -0.02 14.75
CA THR A 9 -6.35 -1.41 15.18
C THR A 9 -6.72 -2.33 14.00
N GLU A 10 -7.45 -1.84 13.00
CA GLU A 10 -7.76 -2.60 11.78
C GLU A 10 -6.54 -2.73 10.83
N ARG A 11 -5.63 -1.76 10.84
CA ARG A 11 -4.42 -1.74 9.99
C ARG A 11 -3.29 -2.66 10.49
N GLN A 12 -3.33 -3.11 11.74
CA GLN A 12 -2.26 -3.95 12.32
C GLN A 12 -2.32 -5.44 11.92
N ARG A 13 -3.37 -5.89 11.25
CA ARG A 13 -3.53 -7.30 10.85
C ARG A 13 -2.83 -7.65 9.54
N HIS A 14 -2.74 -6.68 8.63
CA HIS A 14 -1.82 -6.70 7.48
C HIS A 14 -0.61 -5.88 7.87
N GLY A 15 0.54 -6.10 7.31
CA GLY A 15 1.61 -5.11 7.37
C GLY A 15 1.03 -3.74 7.01
N ASP A 16 1.53 -2.66 7.58
CA ASP A 16 1.04 -1.32 7.22
C ASP A 16 1.38 -1.04 5.75
N ALA A 17 0.37 -1.03 4.88
CA ALA A 17 0.54 -0.85 3.44
C ALA A 17 0.96 0.57 3.05
N ARG A 18 0.95 1.53 3.99
CA ARG A 18 1.35 2.90 3.72
C ARG A 18 2.80 3.00 3.27
N ASP A 19 3.08 4.07 2.55
CA ASP A 19 4.44 4.54 2.33
C ASP A 19 4.87 5.49 3.45
N ALA A 20 6.18 5.61 3.64
CA ALA A 20 6.78 6.47 4.64
C ALA A 20 7.70 7.50 3.99
N LEU A 21 7.59 8.75 4.46
CA LEU A 21 8.64 9.75 4.27
C LEU A 21 9.74 9.50 5.29
N ILE A 22 10.95 9.23 4.82
CA ILE A 22 12.11 8.97 5.67
C ILE A 22 13.21 10.01 5.47
N SER A 23 13.93 10.31 6.54
CA SER A 23 15.14 11.13 6.49
C SER A 23 16.38 10.26 6.26
N LEU A 24 17.13 10.54 5.19
CA LEU A 24 18.37 9.82 4.84
C LEU A 24 19.62 10.35 5.58
N GLY A 25 19.48 11.40 6.37
CA GLY A 25 20.56 11.87 7.26
C GLY A 25 21.78 12.48 6.58
N THR A 26 21.69 13.00 5.38
CA THR A 26 22.81 13.64 4.67
C THR A 26 22.74 15.16 4.78
N GLY A 27 23.00 15.73 5.94
CA GLY A 27 23.16 17.18 5.96
C GLY A 27 22.96 17.84 7.31
N GLY A 28 24.04 18.14 7.96
CA GLY A 28 24.14 19.18 8.97
C GLY A 28 23.70 18.78 10.38
N GLY A 29 24.65 18.29 11.18
CA GLY A 29 24.54 18.23 12.63
C GLY A 29 24.24 16.86 13.19
N ALA A 30 25.07 15.87 12.90
CA ALA A 30 25.33 14.86 13.90
C ALA A 30 26.06 15.55 15.04
N GLY A 31 25.32 15.97 16.08
CA GLY A 31 25.90 16.18 17.36
C GLY A 31 26.68 14.93 17.72
N ALA A 32 27.81 15.06 18.42
CA ALA A 32 28.72 13.97 18.76
C ALA A 32 28.04 12.78 19.49
N ASP A 33 26.76 12.84 19.75
CA ASP A 33 25.98 11.90 20.55
C ASP A 33 24.92 11.12 19.75
N GLY A 34 24.89 11.20 18.40
CA GLY A 34 23.99 10.37 17.57
C GLY A 34 22.48 10.64 17.75
N GLU A 35 22.08 11.68 18.45
CA GLU A 35 20.70 12.09 18.61
C GLU A 35 20.26 12.85 17.34
N PHE A 36 19.54 12.15 16.45
CA PHE A 36 18.74 12.81 15.43
C PHE A 36 17.67 13.65 16.14
N THR A 37 17.88 14.97 16.16
CA THR A 37 16.82 15.88 16.55
C THR A 37 15.66 15.68 15.57
N ARG A 38 14.61 15.00 16.04
CA ARG A 38 13.32 14.97 15.38
C ARG A 38 12.91 16.42 15.15
N SER A 39 13.03 16.90 13.93
CA SER A 39 12.31 18.09 13.52
C SER A 39 10.84 17.77 13.67
N ALA A 40 10.15 18.48 14.54
CA ALA A 40 8.77 18.25 14.85
C ALA A 40 7.95 18.17 13.55
N ALA A 41 7.25 17.02 13.34
CA ALA A 41 6.20 16.82 12.35
C ALA A 41 6.51 17.33 10.93
N THR A 42 7.62 16.87 10.34
CA THR A 42 7.84 17.10 8.90
C THR A 42 6.93 16.14 8.14
N THR A 43 5.94 16.71 7.46
CA THR A 43 5.06 15.98 6.53
C THR A 43 5.51 16.22 5.10
N ILE A 44 5.05 15.39 4.18
CA ILE A 44 5.34 15.57 2.77
C ILE A 44 4.88 16.94 2.26
N ASP A 45 3.76 17.45 2.78
CA ASP A 45 3.24 18.79 2.47
C ASP A 45 4.02 19.91 3.14
N GLY A 46 4.67 19.62 4.26
CA GLY A 46 5.50 20.57 5.02
C GLY A 46 6.93 20.72 4.50
N LEU A 47 7.34 19.90 3.53
CA LEU A 47 8.66 20.05 2.90
C LEU A 47 8.75 21.36 2.10
N GLU A 48 9.94 21.95 2.06
CA GLU A 48 10.19 23.19 1.31
C GLU A 48 9.95 23.03 -0.19
N THR A 49 9.61 24.13 -0.84
CA THR A 49 9.41 24.16 -2.31
C THR A 49 10.71 23.83 -3.03
N GLY A 50 10.62 22.99 -4.05
CA GLY A 50 11.78 22.56 -4.84
C GLY A 50 12.60 21.46 -4.18
N VAL A 51 12.13 20.89 -3.04
CA VAL A 51 12.77 19.79 -2.34
C VAL A 51 13.06 18.62 -3.29
N ARG A 52 14.16 17.92 -3.04
CA ARG A 52 14.49 16.68 -3.75
C ARG A 52 14.05 15.49 -2.91
N ILE A 53 13.32 14.56 -3.54
CA ILE A 53 12.81 13.33 -2.91
C ILE A 53 13.26 12.14 -3.77
N LEU A 54 13.82 11.13 -3.14
CA LEU A 54 14.16 9.85 -3.79
C LEU A 54 13.04 8.83 -3.58
N THR A 55 12.85 7.97 -4.56
CA THR A 55 12.03 6.76 -4.43
C THR A 55 12.52 5.68 -5.38
N ALA A 56 12.29 4.41 -5.04
CA ALA A 56 12.74 3.29 -5.87
C ALA A 56 11.69 2.80 -6.87
N THR A 57 10.44 3.29 -6.79
CA THR A 57 9.36 2.80 -7.64
C THR A 57 8.75 3.89 -8.52
N ARG A 58 8.39 3.52 -9.74
CA ARG A 58 7.69 4.42 -10.68
C ARG A 58 6.31 4.82 -10.18
N LEU A 59 5.64 3.95 -9.41
CA LEU A 59 4.33 4.25 -8.84
C LEU A 59 4.42 5.43 -7.86
N ARG A 60 5.35 5.37 -6.90
CA ARG A 60 5.58 6.45 -5.94
C ARG A 60 6.02 7.72 -6.64
N GLN A 61 6.96 7.61 -7.60
CA GLN A 61 7.42 8.76 -8.39
C GLN A 61 6.24 9.47 -9.06
N ALA A 62 5.39 8.74 -9.78
CA ALA A 62 4.27 9.30 -10.50
C ALA A 62 3.24 9.96 -9.57
N GLN A 63 2.94 9.34 -8.43
CA GLN A 63 2.01 9.90 -7.45
C GLN A 63 2.60 11.13 -6.75
N LEU A 64 3.89 11.09 -6.38
CA LEU A 64 4.58 12.23 -5.78
C LEU A 64 4.63 13.44 -6.71
N GLN A 65 4.84 13.24 -8.01
CA GLN A 65 4.81 14.32 -8.99
C GLN A 65 3.45 15.02 -9.07
N ILE A 66 2.38 14.29 -8.80
CA ILE A 66 1.01 14.86 -8.76
C ILE A 66 0.76 15.54 -7.41
N ALA A 67 1.12 14.89 -6.30
CA ALA A 67 0.89 15.42 -4.96
C ALA A 67 1.76 16.65 -4.66
N ARG A 68 3.01 16.67 -5.16
CA ARG A 68 4.00 17.73 -4.96
C ARG A 68 4.64 18.10 -6.31
N PRO A 69 3.92 18.84 -7.17
CA PRO A 69 4.42 19.24 -8.49
C PRO A 69 5.62 20.20 -8.40
N ASP A 70 5.83 20.81 -7.26
CA ASP A 70 6.98 21.66 -6.95
C ASP A 70 8.24 20.87 -6.55
N ALA A 71 8.10 19.60 -6.11
CA ALA A 71 9.22 18.78 -5.71
C ALA A 71 9.95 18.15 -6.92
N ARG A 72 11.24 17.86 -6.73
CA ARG A 72 12.06 17.14 -7.71
C ARG A 72 12.15 15.67 -7.31
N VAL A 73 11.26 14.85 -7.83
CA VAL A 73 11.22 13.42 -7.50
C VAL A 73 12.14 12.63 -8.44
N ALA A 74 13.18 12.03 -7.89
CA ALA A 74 14.13 11.20 -8.63
C ALA A 74 13.89 9.71 -8.34
N LEU A 75 13.89 8.91 -9.43
CA LEU A 75 13.82 7.45 -9.35
C LEU A 75 15.23 6.88 -9.11
N CYS A 76 15.36 6.08 -8.06
CA CYS A 76 16.56 5.34 -7.73
C CYS A 76 16.26 3.85 -7.84
N VAL A 77 16.63 3.24 -8.94
CA VAL A 77 16.43 1.80 -9.15
C VAL A 77 17.52 1.02 -8.41
N PRO A 78 17.17 0.05 -7.54
CA PRO A 78 18.16 -0.82 -6.93
C PRO A 78 18.96 -1.62 -7.96
N ASP A 79 20.24 -1.81 -7.71
CA ASP A 79 21.07 -2.73 -8.47
C ASP A 79 20.70 -4.20 -8.16
N ALA A 80 21.19 -5.14 -8.96
CA ALA A 80 20.91 -6.55 -8.77
C ALA A 80 21.40 -7.03 -7.38
N GLY A 81 20.47 -7.44 -6.52
CA GLY A 81 20.72 -7.87 -5.14
C GLY A 81 20.86 -6.74 -4.11
N GLU A 82 20.73 -5.48 -4.52
CA GLU A 82 20.68 -4.34 -3.61
C GLU A 82 19.25 -4.19 -3.04
N SER A 83 19.14 -3.90 -1.74
CA SER A 83 17.85 -3.56 -1.15
C SER A 83 17.39 -2.17 -1.59
N GLU A 84 16.09 -1.92 -1.54
CA GLU A 84 15.53 -0.58 -1.79
C GLU A 84 16.20 0.48 -0.90
N LEU A 85 16.36 0.15 0.37
CA LEU A 85 16.98 1.06 1.34
C LEU A 85 18.43 1.40 1.00
N ASP A 86 19.24 0.39 0.62
CA ASP A 86 20.65 0.63 0.31
C ASP A 86 20.79 1.49 -0.95
N ALA A 87 19.95 1.25 -1.95
CA ALA A 87 19.88 2.09 -3.15
C ALA A 87 19.52 3.54 -2.82
N LEU A 88 18.52 3.75 -1.96
CA LEU A 88 18.12 5.09 -1.52
C LEU A 88 19.23 5.79 -0.72
N LYS A 89 19.90 5.08 0.19
CA LYS A 89 21.03 5.63 0.96
C LYS A 89 22.21 5.99 0.06
N ARG A 90 22.59 5.11 -0.87
CA ARG A 90 23.64 5.35 -1.85
C ARG A 90 23.33 6.59 -2.69
N ALA A 91 22.17 6.65 -3.31
CA ALA A 91 21.76 7.78 -4.14
C ALA A 91 21.60 9.07 -3.32
N GLY A 92 21.13 8.98 -2.07
CA GLY A 92 21.03 10.11 -1.14
C GLY A 92 22.39 10.70 -0.83
N GLY A 93 23.38 9.88 -0.50
CA GLY A 93 24.75 10.28 -0.27
C GLY A 93 25.42 10.91 -1.48
N GLU A 94 25.33 10.27 -2.65
CA GLU A 94 25.92 10.77 -3.91
C GLU A 94 25.32 12.11 -4.37
N GLN A 95 24.04 12.30 -4.15
CA GLN A 95 23.29 13.46 -4.65
C GLN A 95 22.99 14.53 -3.60
N GLY A 96 23.38 14.31 -2.34
CA GLY A 96 23.07 15.21 -1.23
C GLY A 96 21.58 15.36 -0.96
N VAL A 97 20.80 14.28 -1.12
CA VAL A 97 19.35 14.29 -0.92
C VAL A 97 19.00 13.77 0.48
N GLN A 98 18.21 14.53 1.21
CA GLN A 98 17.84 14.22 2.59
C GLN A 98 16.58 13.36 2.72
N TRP A 99 15.71 13.34 1.72
CA TRP A 99 14.38 12.76 1.81
C TRP A 99 14.19 11.61 0.84
N ALA A 100 13.58 10.53 1.32
CA ALA A 100 13.14 9.44 0.46
C ALA A 100 11.74 8.97 0.87
N VAL A 101 11.07 8.30 -0.08
CA VAL A 101 9.79 7.62 0.16
C VAL A 101 9.96 6.15 -0.18
N MET A 102 9.64 5.30 0.80
CA MET A 102 9.64 3.84 0.69
C MET A 102 8.45 3.23 1.44
N SER A 103 8.27 1.91 1.37
CA SER A 103 7.27 1.21 2.16
C SER A 103 7.51 1.42 3.66
N LEU A 104 6.45 1.76 4.42
CA LEU A 104 6.54 1.89 5.87
C LEU A 104 6.90 0.56 6.53
N HIS A 105 6.35 -0.54 6.02
CA HIS A 105 6.65 -1.89 6.50
C HIS A 105 8.15 -2.17 6.38
N ASP A 106 8.74 -1.99 5.20
CA ASP A 106 10.17 -2.25 4.96
C ASP A 106 11.06 -1.29 5.78
N ALA A 107 10.64 -0.03 5.94
CA ALA A 107 11.36 0.92 6.79
C ALA A 107 11.40 0.47 8.26
N VAL A 108 10.29 -0.05 8.78
CA VAL A 108 10.21 -0.55 10.16
C VAL A 108 11.02 -1.84 10.31
N GLU A 109 10.90 -2.80 9.40
CA GLU A 109 11.68 -4.03 9.43
C GLU A 109 13.19 -3.78 9.33
N ALA A 110 13.59 -2.79 8.55
CA ALA A 110 14.99 -2.36 8.46
C ALA A 110 15.49 -1.57 9.70
N GLY A 111 14.66 -1.41 10.74
CA GLY A 111 15.01 -0.70 11.96
C GLY A 111 15.03 0.83 11.81
N LEU A 112 14.43 1.38 10.76
CA LEU A 112 14.41 2.82 10.47
C LEU A 112 13.23 3.56 11.11
N GLY A 113 12.48 2.95 12.01
CA GLY A 113 11.32 3.58 12.63
C GLY A 113 11.61 4.97 13.23
N GLY A 114 12.84 5.17 13.72
CA GLY A 114 13.32 6.47 14.22
C GLY A 114 13.56 7.54 13.14
N LEU A 115 13.67 7.14 11.87
CA LEU A 115 13.91 8.05 10.73
C LEU A 115 12.61 8.34 9.94
N VAL A 116 11.51 7.67 10.28
CA VAL A 116 10.20 7.94 9.69
C VAL A 116 9.70 9.29 10.19
N ALA A 117 9.57 10.23 9.26
CA ALA A 117 9.01 11.55 9.53
C ALA A 117 7.48 11.51 9.45
N GLU A 118 6.94 10.79 8.47
CA GLU A 118 5.51 10.65 8.24
C GLU A 118 5.18 9.26 7.67
N ALA A 119 4.08 8.67 8.14
CA ALA A 119 3.39 7.58 7.45
C ALA A 119 2.33 8.21 6.52
N ILE A 120 2.60 8.21 5.22
CA ILE A 120 1.84 8.97 4.23
C ILE A 120 0.45 8.35 4.05
N ASP A 121 -0.59 9.18 4.02
CA ASP A 121 -1.96 8.71 3.83
C ASP A 121 -2.13 8.02 2.46
N VAL A 122 -2.87 6.90 2.43
CA VAL A 122 -3.13 6.12 1.21
C VAL A 122 -3.96 6.89 0.17
N GLY A 123 -4.63 7.95 0.55
CA GLY A 123 -5.29 8.88 -0.37
C GLY A 123 -4.29 9.73 -1.16
N VAL A 124 -3.11 9.98 -0.60
CA VAL A 124 -2.00 10.71 -1.23
C VAL A 124 -1.15 9.74 -2.05
N LEU A 125 -0.63 8.69 -1.40
CA LEU A 125 0.14 7.63 -2.06
C LEU A 125 -0.57 6.30 -1.86
N MET A 126 -1.23 5.80 -2.91
CA MET A 126 -1.81 4.47 -2.91
C MET A 126 -0.69 3.43 -3.06
N PRO A 127 -0.64 2.42 -2.20
CA PRO A 127 0.40 1.39 -2.25
C PRO A 127 0.37 0.59 -3.55
N ALA A 128 1.46 -0.08 -3.86
CA ALA A 128 1.44 -1.12 -4.89
C ALA A 128 0.56 -2.29 -4.44
N PRO A 129 -0.06 -3.04 -5.38
CA PRO A 129 -0.76 -4.26 -5.00
C PRO A 129 0.16 -5.18 -4.19
N LEU A 130 -0.38 -5.78 -3.13
CA LEU A 130 0.34 -6.72 -2.25
C LEU A 130 1.52 -6.10 -1.46
N GLN A 131 1.64 -4.77 -1.38
CA GLN A 131 2.75 -4.11 -0.68
C GLN A 131 2.85 -4.53 0.79
N ALA A 132 1.74 -4.85 1.43
CA ALA A 132 1.69 -5.29 2.83
C ALA A 132 1.51 -6.80 3.00
N ALA A 133 1.66 -7.57 1.92
CA ALA A 133 1.51 -9.02 2.01
C ALA A 133 2.63 -9.62 2.88
N PRO A 134 2.30 -10.56 3.78
CA PRO A 134 3.30 -11.27 4.54
C PRO A 134 4.28 -12.02 3.63
N ALA A 135 5.54 -12.13 4.06
CA ALA A 135 6.54 -12.89 3.32
C ALA A 135 6.05 -14.32 3.04
N GLY A 136 6.12 -14.74 1.77
CA GLY A 136 5.66 -16.06 1.34
C GLY A 136 4.15 -16.21 1.16
N TRP A 137 3.37 -15.13 1.28
CA TRP A 137 1.98 -15.18 0.90
C TRP A 137 1.84 -15.41 -0.61
N SER A 138 0.94 -16.31 -1.00
CA SER A 138 0.54 -16.52 -2.39
C SER A 138 -0.92 -16.92 -2.45
N ILE A 139 -1.54 -16.77 -3.63
CA ILE A 139 -2.93 -17.19 -3.83
C ILE A 139 -3.09 -18.70 -3.67
N GLU A 140 -2.06 -19.50 -4.02
CA GLU A 140 -2.05 -20.94 -3.83
C GLU A 140 -2.07 -21.30 -2.34
N SER A 141 -1.22 -20.65 -1.52
CA SER A 141 -1.21 -20.86 -0.07
C SER A 141 -2.52 -20.40 0.59
N ALA A 142 -3.16 -19.36 0.06
CA ALA A 142 -4.48 -18.95 0.51
C ALA A 142 -5.56 -19.99 0.14
N ARG A 143 -5.49 -20.63 -1.04
CA ARG A 143 -6.41 -21.70 -1.45
C ARG A 143 -6.26 -22.95 -0.59
N GLU A 144 -5.06 -23.29 -0.15
CA GLU A 144 -4.86 -24.37 0.82
C GLU A 144 -5.57 -24.06 2.15
N ARG A 145 -5.42 -22.80 2.65
CA ARG A 145 -6.13 -22.34 3.85
C ARG A 145 -7.66 -22.32 3.65
N GLU A 146 -8.13 -21.98 2.46
CA GLU A 146 -9.56 -22.06 2.12
C GLU A 146 -10.09 -23.48 2.25
N HIS A 147 -9.35 -24.45 1.71
CA HIS A 147 -9.71 -25.87 1.80
C HIS A 147 -9.80 -26.37 3.23
N ASP A 148 -8.89 -25.89 4.08
CA ASP A 148 -8.79 -26.27 5.49
C ASP A 148 -9.70 -25.42 6.41
N ASN A 149 -10.54 -24.55 5.87
CA ASN A 149 -11.36 -23.58 6.60
C ASN A 149 -10.54 -22.66 7.55
N GLN A 150 -9.35 -22.28 7.13
CA GLN A 150 -8.42 -21.42 7.87
C GLN A 150 -8.21 -20.06 7.22
N LEU A 151 -9.07 -19.68 6.27
CA LEU A 151 -9.01 -18.37 5.63
C LEU A 151 -9.15 -17.25 6.64
N THR A 152 -8.32 -16.26 6.49
CA THR A 152 -8.37 -15.00 7.23
C THR A 152 -9.01 -13.90 6.38
N THR A 153 -9.44 -12.82 7.05
CA THR A 153 -9.85 -11.60 6.36
C THR A 153 -8.75 -11.09 5.44
N ASP A 154 -7.50 -11.22 5.87
CA ASP A 154 -6.30 -10.82 5.15
C ASP A 154 -6.14 -11.55 3.83
N ASP A 155 -6.35 -12.86 3.83
CA ASP A 155 -6.31 -13.65 2.59
C ASP A 155 -7.34 -13.16 1.57
N VAL A 156 -8.53 -12.79 2.04
CA VAL A 156 -9.60 -12.25 1.18
C VAL A 156 -9.19 -10.90 0.57
N LEU A 157 -8.58 -10.01 1.36
CA LEU A 157 -8.17 -8.69 0.87
C LEU A 157 -7.00 -8.80 -0.10
N LEU A 158 -5.98 -9.61 0.24
CA LEU A 158 -4.83 -9.84 -0.64
C LEU A 158 -5.23 -10.56 -1.95
N ALA A 159 -6.21 -11.46 -1.91
CA ALA A 159 -6.74 -12.08 -3.13
C ALA A 159 -7.42 -11.04 -4.06
N CYS A 160 -8.10 -10.04 -3.50
CA CYS A 160 -8.64 -8.94 -4.29
C CYS A 160 -7.51 -8.14 -4.97
N GLU A 161 -6.44 -7.81 -4.23
CA GLU A 161 -5.31 -7.05 -4.76
C GLU A 161 -4.52 -7.85 -5.82
N ALA A 162 -4.30 -9.13 -5.60
CA ALA A 162 -3.67 -10.04 -6.56
C ALA A 162 -4.44 -10.06 -7.88
N ALA A 163 -5.77 -10.17 -7.81
CA ALA A 163 -6.62 -10.17 -9.00
C ALA A 163 -6.60 -8.82 -9.76
N VAL A 164 -6.47 -7.69 -9.06
CA VAL A 164 -6.24 -6.38 -9.73
C VAL A 164 -4.90 -6.39 -10.46
N ALA A 165 -3.82 -6.82 -9.80
CA ALA A 165 -2.50 -6.88 -10.40
C ALA A 165 -2.48 -7.78 -11.64
N GLU A 166 -3.00 -9.00 -11.53
CA GLU A 166 -3.07 -9.98 -12.62
C GLU A 166 -3.88 -9.45 -13.82
N CYS A 167 -5.04 -8.84 -13.57
CA CYS A 167 -5.90 -8.34 -14.62
C CYS A 167 -5.28 -7.16 -15.39
N LEU A 168 -4.47 -6.33 -14.72
CA LEU A 168 -3.82 -5.17 -15.33
C LEU A 168 -2.44 -5.49 -15.90
N ASP A 169 -1.83 -6.62 -15.51
CA ASP A 169 -0.54 -7.04 -16.03
C ASP A 169 -0.62 -7.27 -17.56
N GLY A 170 0.34 -6.70 -18.28
CA GLY A 170 0.38 -6.73 -19.75
C GLY A 170 -0.69 -5.88 -20.45
N ASN A 171 -1.76 -5.47 -19.77
CA ASN A 171 -2.81 -4.61 -20.31
C ASN A 171 -2.56 -3.12 -20.11
N VAL A 172 -1.74 -2.78 -19.13
CA VAL A 172 -1.42 -1.40 -18.75
C VAL A 172 0.09 -1.24 -18.64
N LYS A 173 0.64 -0.18 -19.24
CA LYS A 173 2.09 0.13 -19.17
C LYS A 173 2.42 1.07 -18.00
N ALA A 174 1.46 1.85 -17.58
CA ALA A 174 1.61 2.79 -16.47
C ALA A 174 1.56 2.07 -15.11
N PRO A 175 2.20 2.62 -14.08
CA PRO A 175 2.20 2.06 -12.74
C PRO A 175 0.80 1.91 -12.14
N VAL A 176 0.59 0.79 -11.46
CA VAL A 176 -0.67 0.40 -10.81
C VAL A 176 -0.53 0.50 -9.30
N GLY A 177 -1.47 1.17 -8.65
CA GLY A 177 -1.67 1.13 -7.21
C GLY A 177 -2.97 0.43 -6.86
N CYS A 178 -3.00 -0.29 -5.74
CA CYS A 178 -4.21 -0.95 -5.25
C CYS A 178 -4.15 -1.10 -3.73
N LEU A 179 -5.32 -0.93 -3.11
CA LEU A 179 -5.53 -1.26 -1.70
C LEU A 179 -6.93 -1.83 -1.50
N ALA A 180 -7.00 -3.04 -1.00
CA ALA A 180 -8.23 -3.63 -0.49
C ALA A 180 -8.34 -3.37 1.01
N THR A 181 -9.50 -2.94 1.46
CA THR A 181 -9.82 -2.73 2.87
C THR A 181 -11.09 -3.50 3.23
N GLY A 182 -11.16 -4.01 4.44
CA GLY A 182 -12.29 -4.82 4.87
C GLY A 182 -12.69 -4.57 6.31
N THR A 183 -13.98 -4.79 6.59
CA THR A 183 -14.53 -4.78 7.94
C THR A 183 -15.30 -6.07 8.14
N GLU A 184 -14.95 -6.83 9.17
CA GLU A 184 -15.68 -8.04 9.54
C GLU A 184 -17.10 -7.69 10.01
N VAL A 185 -18.04 -8.46 9.52
CA VAL A 185 -19.46 -8.36 9.89
C VAL A 185 -20.03 -9.76 10.10
N PRO A 186 -21.07 -9.95 10.93
CA PRO A 186 -21.70 -11.25 11.08
C PRO A 186 -22.21 -11.79 9.74
N ALA A 187 -21.94 -13.05 9.43
CA ALA A 187 -22.61 -13.73 8.33
C ALA A 187 -24.08 -13.95 8.72
N GLY A 188 -25.00 -13.50 7.87
CA GLY A 188 -26.44 -13.57 8.09
C GLY A 188 -27.03 -12.18 8.29
N GLY A 189 -28.01 -11.82 7.41
CA GLY A 189 -28.79 -10.59 7.56
C GLY A 189 -29.54 -10.59 8.88
N ALA A 190 -29.50 -9.47 9.57
CA ALA A 190 -30.22 -9.24 10.79
C ALA A 190 -31.72 -9.45 10.58
N THR A 191 -32.28 -10.52 11.13
CA THR A 191 -33.60 -10.62 11.76
C THR A 191 -33.83 -12.07 12.20
N GLY A 192 -33.64 -12.37 13.48
CA GLY A 192 -34.02 -13.65 14.04
C GLY A 192 -33.08 -14.14 15.11
N ALA A 193 -33.59 -14.09 16.37
CA ALA A 193 -32.92 -14.69 17.51
C ALA A 193 -32.73 -16.20 17.28
N GLY A 194 -31.48 -16.65 17.42
CA GLY A 194 -31.19 -18.06 17.65
C GLY A 194 -30.60 -18.76 16.42
N THR A 195 -29.26 -18.82 16.37
CA THR A 195 -28.51 -20.07 16.15
C THR A 195 -27.01 -19.77 16.31
N ALA A 196 -26.36 -20.48 17.22
CA ALA A 196 -24.90 -20.53 17.35
C ALA A 196 -24.32 -21.13 16.06
N GLY A 197 -23.56 -20.33 15.29
CA GLY A 197 -22.97 -20.73 14.01
C GLY A 197 -22.89 -19.59 13.00
N ALA A 198 -22.94 -18.33 13.44
CA ALA A 198 -22.77 -17.20 12.54
C ALA A 198 -21.33 -17.20 12.01
N GLY A 199 -21.14 -17.65 10.76
CA GLY A 199 -19.92 -17.47 10.02
C GLY A 199 -19.50 -16.00 9.97
N THR A 200 -18.27 -15.72 9.59
CA THR A 200 -17.76 -14.36 9.39
C THR A 200 -17.97 -13.95 7.94
N ALA A 201 -18.40 -12.71 7.73
CA ALA A 201 -18.37 -12.07 6.42
C ALA A 201 -17.52 -10.80 6.48
N VAL A 202 -16.98 -10.39 5.35
CA VAL A 202 -16.20 -9.16 5.24
C VAL A 202 -16.87 -8.22 4.25
N ARG A 203 -17.10 -6.99 4.64
CA ARG A 203 -17.39 -5.91 3.69
C ARG A 203 -16.08 -5.43 3.13
N VAL A 204 -15.87 -5.61 1.84
CA VAL A 204 -14.61 -5.30 1.16
C VAL A 204 -14.81 -4.10 0.26
N ALA A 205 -13.82 -3.19 0.27
CA ALA A 205 -13.68 -2.14 -0.71
C ALA A 205 -12.29 -2.24 -1.35
N VAL A 206 -12.24 -2.39 -2.66
CA VAL A 206 -11.02 -2.40 -3.46
C VAL A 206 -10.90 -1.05 -4.14
N ASN A 207 -9.87 -0.30 -3.82
CA ASN A 207 -9.52 0.94 -4.48
C ASN A 207 -8.30 0.67 -5.37
N ALA A 208 -8.41 1.02 -6.64
CA ALA A 208 -7.33 0.81 -7.59
C ALA A 208 -7.08 2.07 -8.41
N LEU A 209 -5.83 2.31 -8.81
CA LEU A 209 -5.44 3.40 -9.67
C LEU A 209 -4.40 2.98 -10.70
N VAL A 210 -4.37 3.72 -11.81
CA VAL A 210 -3.29 3.72 -12.80
C VAL A 210 -2.85 5.15 -13.01
N THR A 211 -1.54 5.41 -13.05
CA THR A 211 -1.02 6.77 -13.18
C THR A 211 0.27 6.82 -13.98
N ASN A 212 0.44 7.86 -14.79
CA ASN A 212 1.69 8.13 -15.51
C ASN A 212 2.41 9.41 -15.02
N GLY A 213 2.00 9.95 -13.87
CA GLY A 213 2.55 11.18 -13.30
C GLY A 213 1.92 12.47 -13.82
N ALA A 214 1.24 12.43 -14.96
CA ALA A 214 0.48 13.56 -15.51
C ALA A 214 -1.03 13.36 -15.37
N ARG A 215 -1.48 12.11 -15.41
CA ARG A 215 -2.88 11.71 -15.32
C ARG A 215 -3.02 10.49 -14.41
N THR A 216 -4.08 10.48 -13.61
CA THR A 216 -4.45 9.35 -12.77
C THR A 216 -5.90 8.95 -13.05
N LEU A 217 -6.13 7.66 -13.26
CA LEU A 217 -7.44 7.04 -13.22
C LEU A 217 -7.58 6.29 -11.91
N ARG A 218 -8.72 6.47 -11.23
CA ARG A 218 -9.04 5.78 -9.98
C ARG A 218 -10.40 5.12 -10.13
N GLN A 219 -10.50 3.88 -9.66
CA GLN A 219 -11.76 3.13 -9.60
C GLN A 219 -11.90 2.43 -8.26
N ARG A 220 -13.14 2.16 -7.89
CA ARG A 220 -13.48 1.46 -6.66
C ARG A 220 -14.52 0.39 -6.95
N ALA A 221 -14.27 -0.81 -6.45
CA ALA A 221 -15.27 -1.85 -6.33
C ALA A 221 -15.55 -2.14 -4.86
N ALA A 222 -16.78 -2.51 -4.52
CA ALA A 222 -17.12 -2.91 -3.17
C ALA A 222 -18.08 -4.10 -3.19
N GLY A 223 -18.00 -4.92 -2.17
CA GLY A 223 -18.83 -6.11 -2.03
C GLY A 223 -18.86 -6.61 -0.59
N ARG A 224 -19.67 -7.63 -0.37
CA ARG A 224 -19.67 -8.43 0.85
C ARG A 224 -19.26 -9.84 0.45
N ILE A 225 -18.30 -10.40 1.16
CA ILE A 225 -17.77 -11.73 0.95
C ILE A 225 -17.99 -12.52 2.25
N GLU A 226 -18.61 -13.68 2.15
CA GLU A 226 -18.80 -14.56 3.29
C GLU A 226 -17.60 -15.52 3.38
N ILE A 227 -16.90 -15.54 4.52
CA ILE A 227 -15.79 -16.46 4.75
C ILE A 227 -16.40 -17.80 5.18
N GLN A 228 -16.80 -18.60 4.20
CA GLN A 228 -17.44 -19.89 4.43
C GLN A 228 -16.97 -20.91 3.38
N GLY A 229 -15.86 -21.60 3.66
CA GLY A 229 -15.40 -22.70 2.82
C GLY A 229 -15.03 -22.32 1.38
N VAL A 230 -15.07 -23.30 0.51
CA VAL A 230 -14.65 -23.20 -0.89
C VAL A 230 -15.47 -22.16 -1.67
N GLY A 231 -14.79 -21.28 -2.39
CA GLY A 231 -15.40 -20.25 -3.24
C GLY A 231 -15.30 -18.83 -2.66
N THR A 232 -14.81 -18.66 -1.44
CA THR A 232 -14.56 -17.35 -0.82
C THR A 232 -13.53 -16.56 -1.62
N LEU A 233 -12.40 -17.18 -1.94
CA LEU A 233 -11.33 -16.53 -2.73
C LEU A 233 -11.77 -16.21 -4.15
N THR A 234 -12.61 -17.05 -4.77
CA THR A 234 -13.18 -16.77 -6.09
C THR A 234 -14.03 -15.50 -6.07
N GLN A 235 -14.80 -15.27 -5.02
CA GLN A 235 -15.56 -14.01 -4.85
C GLN A 235 -14.64 -12.81 -4.65
N ALA A 236 -13.55 -12.98 -3.90
CA ALA A 236 -12.55 -11.95 -3.70
C ALA A 236 -11.84 -11.56 -5.00
N GLU A 237 -11.37 -12.56 -5.76
CA GLU A 237 -10.76 -12.36 -7.07
C GLU A 237 -11.71 -11.65 -8.04
N GLU A 238 -13.00 -12.04 -8.07
CA GLU A 238 -13.99 -11.41 -8.92
C GLU A 238 -14.21 -9.94 -8.56
N LEU A 239 -14.18 -9.60 -7.26
CA LEU A 239 -14.27 -8.21 -6.81
C LEU A 239 -13.05 -7.41 -7.27
N GLY A 240 -11.85 -7.98 -7.17
CA GLY A 240 -10.62 -7.38 -7.69
C GLY A 240 -10.66 -7.15 -9.21
N ARG A 241 -11.08 -8.19 -9.97
CA ARG A 241 -11.23 -8.08 -11.44
C ARG A 241 -12.23 -6.99 -11.84
N ARG A 242 -13.32 -6.81 -11.10
CA ARG A 242 -14.28 -5.71 -11.38
C ARG A 242 -13.65 -4.34 -11.20
N ALA A 243 -12.79 -4.15 -10.18
CA ALA A 243 -12.08 -2.90 -10.00
C ALA A 243 -11.08 -2.64 -11.15
N ALA A 244 -10.35 -3.67 -11.56
CA ALA A 244 -9.41 -3.62 -12.69
C ALA A 244 -10.11 -3.34 -14.02
N GLN A 245 -11.22 -4.06 -14.30
CA GLN A 245 -12.00 -3.86 -15.53
C GLN A 245 -12.54 -2.44 -15.63
N ALA A 246 -13.03 -1.88 -14.51
CA ALA A 246 -13.47 -0.48 -14.48
C ALA A 246 -12.36 0.52 -14.81
N LEU A 247 -11.10 0.21 -14.47
CA LEU A 247 -9.94 1.03 -14.90
C LEU A 247 -9.68 0.89 -16.41
N LEU A 248 -9.77 -0.33 -16.95
CA LEU A 248 -9.60 -0.58 -18.39
C LEU A 248 -10.69 0.13 -19.19
N ASP A 249 -11.95 0.02 -18.76
CA ASP A 249 -13.09 0.70 -19.38
C ASP A 249 -12.97 2.23 -19.31
N ALA A 250 -12.31 2.76 -18.28
CA ALA A 250 -11.98 4.18 -18.15
C ALA A 250 -10.77 4.61 -19.01
N GLY A 251 -10.16 3.70 -19.75
CA GLY A 251 -9.06 3.97 -20.68
C GLY A 251 -7.65 3.83 -20.08
N ALA A 252 -7.49 3.02 -19.03
CA ALA A 252 -6.18 2.79 -18.40
C ALA A 252 -5.11 2.23 -19.36
N ALA A 253 -5.52 1.43 -20.34
CA ALA A 253 -4.61 0.87 -21.35
C ALA A 253 -3.92 1.95 -22.23
N GLY A 254 -4.46 3.16 -22.27
CA GLY A 254 -3.92 4.31 -23.02
C GLY A 254 -3.01 5.24 -22.19
N LEU A 255 -2.77 4.92 -20.92
CA LEU A 255 -1.84 5.65 -20.05
C LEU A 255 -0.43 5.08 -20.14
#